data_f737254dd6d2c82f3ac4a01e3935220a
#
_entry.id   f737254dd6d2c82f3ac4a01e3935220a
#
_cell.length_a   1.000
_cell.length_b   1.000
_cell.length_c   1.000
_cell.angle_alpha   90.00
_cell.angle_beta   90.00
_cell.angle_gamma   90.00
#
_symmetry.space_group_name_H-M   'P 1'
#
loop_
_entity.id
_entity.type
_entity.pdbx_description
1 polymer ?
#
loop_
_entity_poly.entity_id
_entity_poly.type
_entity_poly.pdbx_seq_one_letter_code
_entity_poly.pdbx_strand_id
1 'polypeptide(L)'
;AEDGATHYTYEDDSFETISTRIAKVVMFICFWGFIFSITGYIVFSNLKRYDFGPEGKKITKDAPYFRDIPSNKDLYRAYFVANEYKILKNKNDIAGAIILKWIKDGVISVRQETKGKILKKEESVLTIIDENPKITNKNEQKLFDLLCKQSILEADGNKTVDNKKLKKWCEDHYERVFSWFDSVLKEEKDKLIEEGLLIKKKATFLKIFKYDIYEFSQELREDAVQIAGLKRFLLDYTLIKEREAIEVHLFEEYLIFAQMLGIAKKVAKQFSELYPDLVEQSCFYSYDNFYFVNAYAYN
;
A
#
# COMPACT_ATOMS: atom_id res chain seq x y z
N ALA A 1 78.23 37.37 32.89
CA ALA A 1 76.92 37.16 33.48
C ALA A 1 75.88 37.53 32.43
N GLU A 2 75.27 36.56 31.75
CA GLU A 2 74.23 36.70 30.80
C GLU A 2 72.95 36.43 31.59
N ASP A 3 72.06 37.46 31.59
CA ASP A 3 70.79 37.41 32.23
C ASP A 3 69.79 36.80 31.26
N GLY A 4 69.48 35.52 31.51
CA GLY A 4 68.51 34.77 30.72
C GLY A 4 67.05 35.13 31.16
N ALA A 5 66.53 36.20 30.63
CA ALA A 5 65.11 36.50 30.74
C ALA A 5 64.28 35.55 29.89
N THR A 6 63.68 34.56 30.52
CA THR A 6 62.68 33.72 29.88
C THR A 6 61.42 34.53 29.69
N HIS A 7 61.12 34.87 28.43
CA HIS A 7 59.90 35.49 27.98
C HIS A 7 58.79 34.44 28.07
N TYR A 8 57.97 34.47 29.12
CA TYR A 8 56.72 33.75 29.16
C TYR A 8 55.70 34.54 28.32
N THR A 9 55.48 34.09 27.12
CA THR A 9 54.26 34.47 26.35
C THR A 9 53.09 33.83 27.03
N TYR A 10 52.37 34.60 27.81
CA TYR A 10 50.98 34.29 28.20
C TYR A 10 50.19 34.27 26.88
N GLU A 11 49.83 33.09 26.37
CA GLU A 11 48.66 32.98 25.51
C GLU A 11 47.49 33.43 26.34
N ASP A 12 47.01 34.61 26.02
CA ASP A 12 45.78 35.17 26.54
C ASP A 12 44.64 34.29 26.04
N ASP A 13 44.32 33.23 26.81
CA ASP A 13 43.13 32.43 26.59
C ASP A 13 41.96 33.39 26.64
N SER A 14 41.56 33.79 25.44
CA SER A 14 40.60 34.82 25.14
C SER A 14 39.46 34.80 26.12
N PHE A 15 39.40 35.83 26.98
CA PHE A 15 38.22 36.17 27.74
C PHE A 15 37.10 36.35 26.73
N GLU A 16 36.30 35.26 26.45
CA GLU A 16 35.08 35.39 25.68
C GLU A 16 34.23 36.46 26.36
N THR A 17 34.17 37.61 25.73
CA THR A 17 33.41 38.72 26.31
C THR A 17 31.96 38.24 26.44
N ILE A 18 31.28 38.71 27.51
CA ILE A 18 29.86 38.40 27.78
C ILE A 18 29.01 38.58 26.50
N SER A 19 29.38 39.58 25.69
CA SER A 19 28.76 39.86 24.40
C SER A 19 28.87 38.68 23.40
N THR A 20 30.07 38.06 23.32
CA THR A 20 30.27 36.89 22.39
C THR A 20 29.50 35.66 22.89
N ARG A 21 29.40 35.43 24.18
CA ARG A 21 28.60 34.33 24.73
C ARG A 21 27.12 34.54 24.47
N ILE A 22 26.60 35.75 24.67
CA ILE A 22 25.21 36.11 24.36
C ILE A 22 24.96 35.92 22.86
N ALA A 23 25.85 36.38 21.97
CA ALA A 23 25.71 36.20 20.53
C ALA A 23 25.67 34.72 20.13
N LYS A 24 26.51 33.84 20.72
CA LYS A 24 26.48 32.38 20.48
C LYS A 24 25.16 31.77 20.95
N VAL A 25 24.63 32.15 22.11
CA VAL A 25 23.33 31.67 22.62
C VAL A 25 22.20 32.13 21.71
N VAL A 26 22.19 33.39 21.30
CA VAL A 26 21.19 33.91 20.36
C VAL A 26 21.24 33.20 19.02
N MET A 27 22.43 33.00 18.45
CA MET A 27 22.59 32.22 17.21
C MET A 27 22.09 30.78 17.37
N PHE A 28 22.38 30.13 18.50
CA PHE A 28 21.90 28.79 18.79
C PHE A 28 20.36 28.74 18.86
N ILE A 29 19.72 29.68 19.56
CA ILE A 29 18.26 29.77 19.64
C ILE A 29 17.65 30.05 18.27
N CYS A 30 18.23 30.95 17.48
CA CYS A 30 17.77 31.24 16.13
C CYS A 30 17.89 30.01 15.20
N PHE A 31 19.00 29.30 15.28
CA PHE A 31 19.25 28.10 14.48
C PHE A 31 18.23 26.99 14.80
N TRP A 32 18.04 26.68 16.09
CA TRP A 32 17.06 25.67 16.50
C TRP A 32 15.62 26.12 16.24
N GLY A 33 15.32 27.40 16.45
CA GLY A 33 14.03 27.99 16.11
C GLY A 33 13.71 27.86 14.62
N PHE A 34 14.70 28.07 13.76
CA PHE A 34 14.56 27.87 12.31
C PHE A 34 14.32 26.39 11.94
N ILE A 35 15.07 25.45 12.53
CA ILE A 35 14.87 24.01 12.32
C ILE A 35 13.47 23.60 12.80
N PHE A 36 13.04 24.01 13.99
CA PHE A 36 11.70 23.72 14.51
C PHE A 36 10.59 24.32 13.62
N SER A 37 10.80 25.51 13.06
CA SER A 37 9.85 26.12 12.13
C SER A 37 9.72 25.33 10.84
N ILE A 38 10.84 24.87 10.26
CA ILE A 38 10.83 24.05 9.04
C ILE A 38 10.18 22.69 9.30
N THR A 39 10.58 22.01 10.38
CA THR A 39 10.00 20.70 10.72
C THR A 39 8.51 20.82 11.04
N GLY A 40 8.13 21.84 11.80
CA GLY A 40 6.73 22.16 12.08
C GLY A 40 5.92 22.41 10.80
N TYR A 41 6.45 23.18 9.85
CA TYR A 41 5.83 23.41 8.55
C TYR A 41 5.67 22.13 7.75
N ILE A 42 6.72 21.26 7.68
CA ILE A 42 6.66 19.99 6.96
C ILE A 42 5.59 19.08 7.58
N VAL A 43 5.57 18.94 8.91
CA VAL A 43 4.57 18.14 9.61
C VAL A 43 3.16 18.69 9.38
N PHE A 44 2.98 20.00 9.53
CA PHE A 44 1.69 20.65 9.33
C PHE A 44 1.17 20.47 7.90
N SER A 45 2.02 20.73 6.89
CA SER A 45 1.63 20.59 5.48
C SER A 45 1.30 19.15 5.11
N ASN A 46 1.99 18.16 5.70
CA ASN A 46 1.67 16.75 5.51
C ASN A 46 0.35 16.34 6.19
N LEU A 47 0.08 16.83 7.41
CA LEU A 47 -1.18 16.56 8.11
C LEU A 47 -2.39 17.19 7.42
N LYS A 48 -2.21 18.34 6.77
CA LYS A 48 -3.25 19.09 6.04
C LYS A 48 -3.24 18.85 4.53
N ARG A 49 -2.48 17.85 4.06
CA ARG A 49 -2.36 17.57 2.62
C ARG A 49 -3.68 17.24 1.94
N TYR A 50 -4.59 16.58 2.66
CA TYR A 50 -5.88 16.16 2.14
C TYR A 50 -7.03 16.80 2.91
N ASP A 51 -8.03 17.27 2.15
CA ASP A 51 -9.31 17.71 2.66
C ASP A 51 -10.38 16.66 2.36
N PHE A 52 -10.89 16.04 3.40
CA PHE A 52 -11.88 14.97 3.34
C PHE A 52 -13.33 15.50 3.48
N GLY A 53 -13.51 16.81 3.42
CA GLY A 53 -14.80 17.47 3.62
C GLY A 53 -15.20 17.63 5.08
N PRO A 54 -16.45 18.04 5.35
CA PRO A 54 -16.90 18.45 6.69
C PRO A 54 -16.81 17.36 7.75
N GLU A 55 -17.10 16.13 7.40
CA GLU A 55 -17.09 14.98 8.31
C GLU A 55 -15.69 14.36 8.46
N GLY A 56 -14.78 14.73 7.56
CA GLY A 56 -13.42 14.20 7.56
C GLY A 56 -13.41 12.67 7.40
N LYS A 57 -12.41 12.02 7.99
CA LYS A 57 -12.29 10.55 7.95
C LYS A 57 -13.34 9.81 8.78
N LYS A 58 -14.10 10.51 9.63
CA LYS A 58 -15.13 9.89 10.48
C LYS A 58 -16.29 9.32 9.69
N ILE A 59 -16.53 9.80 8.46
CA ILE A 59 -17.58 9.31 7.56
C ILE A 59 -17.52 7.78 7.35
N THR A 60 -16.35 7.17 7.50
CA THR A 60 -16.16 5.73 7.30
C THR A 60 -16.38 4.90 8.57
N LYS A 61 -16.51 5.54 9.76
CA LYS A 61 -16.49 4.83 11.04
C LYS A 61 -17.72 3.93 11.23
N ASP A 62 -18.89 4.42 10.87
CA ASP A 62 -20.18 3.71 11.01
C ASP A 62 -20.83 3.50 9.65
N ALA A 63 -20.02 3.26 8.61
CA ALA A 63 -20.50 3.04 7.26
C ALA A 63 -21.53 1.89 7.21
N PRO A 64 -22.67 2.07 6.52
CA PRO A 64 -23.63 1.00 6.32
C PRO A 64 -23.00 -0.13 5.50
N TYR A 65 -23.57 -1.34 5.56
CA TYR A 65 -23.14 -2.43 4.69
C TYR A 65 -23.28 -2.04 3.23
N PHE A 66 -22.20 -2.25 2.48
CA PHE A 66 -22.19 -2.12 1.03
C PHE A 66 -21.92 -3.49 0.43
N ARG A 67 -22.83 -3.97 -0.42
CA ARG A 67 -22.86 -5.35 -0.91
C ARG A 67 -22.39 -5.50 -2.36
N ASP A 68 -22.03 -4.39 -3.00
CA ASP A 68 -21.47 -4.40 -4.35
C ASP A 68 -19.97 -4.08 -4.29
N ILE A 69 -19.31 -4.08 -5.45
CA ILE A 69 -17.90 -3.71 -5.55
C ILE A 69 -17.78 -2.18 -5.68
N PRO A 70 -17.08 -1.50 -4.76
CA PRO A 70 -16.97 -0.04 -4.74
C PRO A 70 -16.08 0.49 -5.86
N SER A 71 -16.06 1.83 -5.99
CA SER A 71 -15.15 2.56 -6.90
C SER A 71 -15.29 2.12 -8.35
N ASN A 72 -16.49 1.79 -8.80
CA ASN A 72 -16.77 1.27 -10.15
C ASN A 72 -15.88 0.06 -10.54
N LYS A 73 -15.55 -0.79 -9.57
CA LYS A 73 -14.64 -1.95 -9.71
C LYS A 73 -13.17 -1.58 -10.01
N ASP A 74 -12.81 -0.29 -9.92
CA ASP A 74 -11.41 0.14 -10.06
C ASP A 74 -10.64 -0.13 -8.77
N LEU A 75 -9.80 -1.17 -8.80
CA LEU A 75 -8.99 -1.62 -7.68
C LEU A 75 -7.99 -0.55 -7.21
N TYR A 76 -7.42 0.22 -8.13
CA TYR A 76 -6.40 1.24 -7.81
C TYR A 76 -7.03 2.47 -7.17
N ARG A 77 -8.18 2.90 -7.70
CA ARG A 77 -8.98 3.97 -7.10
C ARG A 77 -9.42 3.59 -5.68
N ALA A 78 -9.95 2.38 -5.50
CA ALA A 78 -10.32 1.88 -4.18
C ALA A 78 -9.12 1.81 -3.24
N TYR A 79 -7.95 1.35 -3.73
CA TYR A 79 -6.71 1.29 -2.96
C TYR A 79 -6.25 2.67 -2.50
N PHE A 80 -6.24 3.68 -3.39
CA PHE A 80 -5.87 5.04 -3.04
C PHE A 80 -6.81 5.62 -1.97
N VAL A 81 -8.11 5.53 -2.18
CA VAL A 81 -9.13 6.03 -1.23
C VAL A 81 -9.00 5.33 0.12
N ALA A 82 -8.89 4.00 0.12
CA ALA A 82 -8.74 3.21 1.34
C ALA A 82 -7.45 3.55 2.11
N ASN A 83 -6.34 3.84 1.40
CA ASN A 83 -5.09 4.27 2.02
C ASN A 83 -5.25 5.63 2.70
N GLU A 84 -5.84 6.61 2.02
CA GLU A 84 -5.94 7.97 2.55
C GLU A 84 -6.93 8.05 3.72
N TYR A 85 -8.02 7.30 3.68
CA TYR A 85 -8.98 7.19 4.79
C TYR A 85 -8.54 6.26 5.92
N LYS A 86 -7.38 5.57 5.78
CA LYS A 86 -6.84 4.61 6.77
C LYS A 86 -7.73 3.38 6.98
N ILE A 87 -8.38 2.93 5.91
CA ILE A 87 -9.20 1.70 5.91
C ILE A 87 -8.31 0.46 5.70
N LEU A 88 -7.20 0.61 4.96
CA LEU A 88 -6.25 -0.49 4.73
C LEU A 88 -5.62 -0.99 6.02
N LYS A 89 -5.36 -2.28 6.09
CA LYS A 89 -4.52 -2.88 7.12
C LYS A 89 -3.03 -2.68 6.79
N ASN A 90 -2.63 -3.03 5.58
CA ASN A 90 -1.27 -2.85 5.07
C ASN A 90 -1.31 -2.33 3.63
N LYS A 91 -0.39 -1.44 3.27
CA LYS A 91 -0.23 -0.98 1.88
C LYS A 91 0.21 -2.11 0.93
N ASN A 92 0.92 -3.11 1.44
CA ASN A 92 1.51 -4.17 0.62
C ASN A 92 0.46 -5.15 0.08
N ASP A 93 -0.73 -5.19 0.67
CA ASP A 93 -1.81 -6.11 0.31
C ASP A 93 -2.30 -5.92 -1.15
N ILE A 94 -2.05 -4.75 -1.76
CA ILE A 94 -2.38 -4.48 -3.17
C ILE A 94 -1.65 -5.43 -4.14
N ALA A 95 -0.41 -5.81 -3.86
CA ALA A 95 0.33 -6.73 -4.74
C ALA A 95 -0.36 -8.10 -4.80
N GLY A 96 -0.82 -8.60 -3.64
CA GLY A 96 -1.62 -9.83 -3.58
C GLY A 96 -2.96 -9.72 -4.31
N ALA A 97 -3.63 -8.56 -4.21
CA ALA A 97 -4.89 -8.31 -4.92
C ALA A 97 -4.69 -8.30 -6.46
N ILE A 98 -3.59 -7.72 -6.94
CA ILE A 98 -3.23 -7.74 -8.37
C ILE A 98 -2.96 -9.18 -8.83
N ILE A 99 -2.24 -9.98 -8.04
CA ILE A 99 -2.00 -11.39 -8.35
C ILE A 99 -3.32 -12.17 -8.42
N LEU A 100 -4.24 -11.97 -7.48
CA LEU A 100 -5.57 -12.58 -7.54
C LEU A 100 -6.36 -12.14 -8.78
N LYS A 101 -6.30 -10.86 -9.14
CA LYS A 101 -6.89 -10.34 -10.37
C LYS A 101 -6.33 -11.07 -11.59
N TRP A 102 -5.01 -11.25 -11.68
CA TRP A 102 -4.38 -11.97 -12.79
C TRP A 102 -4.74 -13.46 -12.83
N ILE A 103 -4.95 -14.12 -11.67
CA ILE A 103 -5.46 -15.48 -11.62
C ILE A 103 -6.89 -15.53 -12.20
N LYS A 104 -7.76 -14.61 -11.76
CA LYS A 104 -9.12 -14.49 -12.26
C LYS A 104 -9.18 -14.23 -13.77
N ASP A 105 -8.30 -13.36 -14.26
CA ASP A 105 -8.23 -12.98 -15.67
C ASP A 105 -7.51 -14.05 -16.53
N GLY A 106 -7.02 -15.15 -15.93
CA GLY A 106 -6.32 -16.22 -16.65
C GLY A 106 -4.90 -15.85 -17.12
N VAL A 107 -4.33 -14.76 -16.60
CA VAL A 107 -2.97 -14.30 -16.93
C VAL A 107 -1.92 -15.18 -16.28
N ILE A 108 -2.17 -15.60 -15.05
CA ILE A 108 -1.32 -16.51 -14.29
C ILE A 108 -2.14 -17.64 -13.69
N SER A 109 -1.48 -18.75 -13.37
CA SER A 109 -2.04 -19.81 -12.52
C SER A 109 -1.06 -20.16 -11.40
N VAL A 110 -1.55 -20.84 -10.38
CA VAL A 110 -0.75 -21.32 -9.26
C VAL A 110 -0.81 -22.84 -9.23
N ARG A 111 0.32 -23.49 -9.03
CA ARG A 111 0.38 -24.94 -8.80
C ARG A 111 1.24 -25.23 -7.56
N GLN A 112 0.92 -26.33 -6.88
CA GLN A 112 1.73 -26.85 -5.79
C GLN A 112 2.75 -27.85 -6.33
N GLU A 113 4.00 -27.70 -5.96
CA GLU A 113 5.06 -28.64 -6.26
C GLU A 113 5.63 -29.23 -4.98
N THR A 114 5.77 -30.52 -4.94
CA THR A 114 6.46 -31.21 -3.83
C THR A 114 7.94 -31.22 -4.12
N LYS A 115 8.72 -30.39 -3.42
CA LYS A 115 10.18 -30.33 -3.54
C LYS A 115 10.86 -31.04 -2.35
N GLY A 116 11.94 -31.78 -2.66
CA GLY A 116 12.80 -32.44 -1.70
C GLY A 116 12.74 -33.98 -1.74
N LYS A 117 13.94 -34.61 -1.76
CA LYS A 117 14.06 -36.10 -1.83
C LYS A 117 13.78 -36.79 -0.49
N ILE A 118 14.04 -36.13 0.65
CA ILE A 118 13.93 -36.71 1.99
C ILE A 118 12.85 -36.00 2.82
N LEU A 119 12.80 -34.65 2.79
CA LEU A 119 11.76 -33.86 3.40
C LEU A 119 10.92 -33.23 2.28
N LYS A 120 9.78 -33.83 2.02
CA LYS A 120 8.80 -33.33 1.07
C LYS A 120 8.20 -32.03 1.61
N LYS A 121 8.46 -30.90 0.95
CA LYS A 121 7.80 -29.61 1.22
C LYS A 121 6.97 -29.23 0.01
N GLU A 122 5.73 -28.89 0.25
CA GLU A 122 4.86 -28.29 -0.76
C GLU A 122 5.26 -26.82 -0.95
N GLU A 123 5.48 -26.43 -2.19
CA GLU A 123 5.84 -25.07 -2.59
C GLU A 123 4.90 -24.60 -3.70
N SER A 124 4.35 -23.40 -3.53
CA SER A 124 3.53 -22.82 -4.57
C SER A 124 4.41 -22.20 -5.65
N VAL A 125 4.10 -22.50 -6.90
CA VAL A 125 4.79 -21.98 -8.09
C VAL A 125 3.77 -21.21 -8.91
N LEU A 126 4.09 -19.97 -9.27
CA LEU A 126 3.30 -19.18 -10.21
C LEU A 126 3.68 -19.58 -11.62
N THR A 127 2.69 -19.85 -12.47
CA THR A 127 2.89 -20.13 -13.90
C THR A 127 2.30 -18.99 -14.70
N ILE A 128 3.08 -18.39 -15.59
CA ILE A 128 2.65 -17.34 -16.50
C ILE A 128 1.95 -18.03 -17.68
N ILE A 129 0.65 -17.75 -17.84
CA ILE A 129 -0.19 -18.33 -18.91
C ILE A 129 -0.25 -17.40 -20.11
N ASP A 130 -0.52 -16.10 -19.88
CA ASP A 130 -0.49 -15.07 -20.92
C ASP A 130 0.77 -14.22 -20.74
N GLU A 131 1.65 -14.23 -21.73
CA GLU A 131 2.90 -13.46 -21.69
C GLU A 131 2.72 -12.00 -22.14
N ASN A 132 1.58 -11.66 -22.72
CA ASN A 132 1.29 -10.32 -23.25
C ASN A 132 -0.10 -9.84 -22.83
N PRO A 133 -0.41 -9.82 -21.52
CA PRO A 133 -1.71 -9.40 -21.03
C PRO A 133 -1.96 -7.91 -21.30
N LYS A 134 -3.22 -7.55 -21.52
CA LYS A 134 -3.61 -6.14 -21.71
C LYS A 134 -3.62 -5.41 -20.37
N ILE A 135 -2.45 -4.98 -19.92
CA ILE A 135 -2.29 -4.20 -18.70
C ILE A 135 -2.20 -2.70 -19.07
N THR A 136 -3.11 -1.90 -18.54
CA THR A 136 -3.17 -0.44 -18.78
C THR A 136 -2.44 0.37 -17.71
N ASN A 137 -2.40 -0.12 -16.47
CA ASN A 137 -1.72 0.55 -15.38
C ASN A 137 -0.21 0.32 -15.46
N LYS A 138 0.59 1.40 -15.47
CA LYS A 138 2.04 1.35 -15.63
C LYS A 138 2.76 0.61 -14.50
N ASN A 139 2.27 0.72 -13.27
CA ASN A 139 2.88 0.05 -12.13
C ASN A 139 2.47 -1.42 -12.06
N GLU A 140 1.26 -1.77 -12.50
CA GLU A 140 0.85 -3.16 -12.73
C GLU A 140 1.76 -3.82 -13.78
N GLN A 141 2.03 -3.14 -14.90
CA GLN A 141 2.96 -3.63 -15.93
C GLN A 141 4.37 -3.86 -15.36
N LYS A 142 4.89 -2.95 -14.55
CA LYS A 142 6.21 -3.13 -13.90
C LYS A 142 6.25 -4.35 -12.98
N LEU A 143 5.16 -4.64 -12.27
CA LEU A 143 5.05 -5.83 -11.43
C LEU A 143 5.02 -7.09 -12.29
N PHE A 144 4.28 -7.09 -13.39
CA PHE A 144 4.23 -8.20 -14.34
C PHE A 144 5.60 -8.44 -14.98
N ASP A 145 6.27 -7.39 -15.47
CA ASP A 145 7.63 -7.45 -16.02
C ASP A 145 8.64 -8.02 -15.02
N LEU A 146 8.47 -7.67 -13.73
CA LEU A 146 9.29 -8.23 -12.67
C LEU A 146 9.08 -9.74 -12.54
N LEU A 147 7.84 -10.21 -12.52
CA LEU A 147 7.54 -11.65 -12.48
C LEU A 147 8.13 -12.37 -13.69
N CYS A 148 7.97 -11.80 -14.89
CA CYS A 148 8.58 -12.36 -16.11
C CYS A 148 10.11 -12.46 -16.02
N LYS A 149 10.78 -11.45 -15.45
CA LYS A 149 12.25 -11.47 -15.23
C LYS A 149 12.71 -12.51 -14.22
N GLN A 150 11.88 -12.82 -13.24
CA GLN A 150 12.19 -13.84 -12.22
C GLN A 150 11.72 -15.24 -12.64
N SER A 151 11.02 -15.36 -13.77
CA SER A 151 10.54 -16.65 -14.27
C SER A 151 11.67 -17.50 -14.85
N ILE A 152 11.47 -18.80 -14.81
CA ILE A 152 12.34 -19.82 -15.40
C ILE A 152 11.50 -20.55 -16.43
N LEU A 153 12.09 -20.82 -17.59
CA LEU A 153 11.48 -21.67 -18.62
C LEU A 153 11.66 -23.13 -18.21
N GLU A 154 10.57 -23.80 -17.95
CA GLU A 154 10.55 -25.24 -17.62
C GLU A 154 10.68 -26.10 -18.89
N ALA A 155 10.98 -27.39 -18.71
CA ALA A 155 11.13 -28.34 -19.80
C ALA A 155 9.84 -28.56 -20.62
N ASP A 156 8.69 -28.28 -20.01
CA ASP A 156 7.36 -28.35 -20.66
C ASP A 156 6.99 -27.08 -21.44
N GLY A 157 7.89 -26.08 -21.47
CA GLY A 157 7.69 -24.81 -22.16
C GLY A 157 6.99 -23.74 -21.33
N ASN A 158 6.58 -24.03 -20.09
CA ASN A 158 5.94 -23.07 -19.21
C ASN A 158 6.96 -22.13 -18.54
N LYS A 159 6.61 -20.86 -18.39
CA LYS A 159 7.37 -19.91 -17.55
C LYS A 159 6.84 -19.90 -16.13
N THR A 160 7.70 -20.27 -15.18
CA THR A 160 7.33 -20.40 -13.79
C THR A 160 8.13 -19.47 -12.89
N VAL A 161 7.53 -18.99 -11.82
CA VAL A 161 8.16 -18.16 -10.79
C VAL A 161 8.13 -18.92 -9.47
N ASP A 162 9.31 -19.25 -8.96
CA ASP A 162 9.46 -19.87 -7.65
C ASP A 162 9.24 -18.84 -6.54
N ASN A 163 8.30 -19.11 -5.65
CA ASN A 163 7.92 -18.21 -4.56
C ASN A 163 9.07 -17.87 -3.61
N LYS A 164 9.94 -18.85 -3.29
CA LYS A 164 11.07 -18.59 -2.40
C LYS A 164 12.10 -17.67 -3.06
N LYS A 165 12.35 -17.87 -4.35
CA LYS A 165 13.25 -17.01 -5.11
C LYS A 165 12.69 -15.59 -5.21
N LEU A 166 11.38 -15.47 -5.47
CA LEU A 166 10.71 -14.16 -5.51
C LEU A 166 10.76 -13.48 -4.14
N LYS A 167 10.45 -14.20 -3.05
CA LYS A 167 10.54 -13.68 -1.69
C LYS A 167 11.95 -13.18 -1.39
N LYS A 168 12.97 -14.00 -1.63
CA LYS A 168 14.38 -13.60 -1.44
C LYS A 168 14.74 -12.37 -2.27
N TRP A 169 14.31 -12.33 -3.53
CA TRP A 169 14.54 -11.17 -4.38
C TRP A 169 13.90 -9.90 -3.77
N CYS A 170 12.67 -9.99 -3.26
CA CYS A 170 12.00 -8.86 -2.60
C CYS A 170 12.73 -8.41 -1.32
N GLU A 171 13.26 -9.35 -0.53
CA GLU A 171 14.06 -9.05 0.65
C GLU A 171 15.38 -8.35 0.28
N ASP A 172 16.07 -8.82 -0.76
CA ASP A 172 17.33 -8.23 -1.24
C ASP A 172 17.12 -6.84 -1.90
N HIS A 173 15.89 -6.52 -2.33
CA HIS A 173 15.54 -5.28 -3.04
C HIS A 173 14.38 -4.52 -2.36
N TYR A 174 14.31 -4.58 -1.04
CA TYR A 174 13.16 -4.05 -0.28
C TYR A 174 12.86 -2.57 -0.58
N GLU A 175 13.87 -1.72 -0.74
CA GLU A 175 13.67 -0.29 -1.07
C GLU A 175 12.95 -0.11 -2.41
N ARG A 176 13.30 -0.93 -3.41
CA ARG A 176 12.65 -0.91 -4.72
C ARG A 176 11.20 -1.39 -4.63
N VAL A 177 10.94 -2.41 -3.80
CA VAL A 177 9.59 -2.91 -3.54
C VAL A 177 8.76 -1.85 -2.83
N PHE A 178 9.31 -1.21 -1.78
CA PHE A 178 8.60 -0.13 -1.07
C PHE A 178 8.31 1.07 -1.96
N SER A 179 9.29 1.50 -2.78
CA SER A 179 9.10 2.61 -3.71
C SER A 179 8.05 2.30 -4.78
N TRP A 180 7.86 1.03 -5.13
CA TRP A 180 6.81 0.61 -6.05
C TRP A 180 5.41 0.87 -5.45
N PHE A 181 5.14 0.53 -4.19
CA PHE A 181 3.85 0.83 -3.54
C PHE A 181 3.54 2.32 -3.52
N ASP A 182 4.54 3.15 -3.22
CA ASP A 182 4.37 4.60 -3.26
C ASP A 182 4.12 5.12 -4.68
N SER A 183 4.73 4.49 -5.70
CA SER A 183 4.50 4.84 -7.10
C SER A 183 3.10 4.47 -7.58
N VAL A 184 2.51 3.37 -7.09
CA VAL A 184 1.11 3.00 -7.36
C VAL A 184 0.16 4.08 -6.82
N LEU A 185 0.35 4.49 -5.57
CA LEU A 185 -0.47 5.56 -4.96
C LEU A 185 -0.30 6.90 -5.66
N LYS A 186 0.92 7.21 -6.10
CA LYS A 186 1.21 8.44 -6.83
C LYS A 186 0.54 8.47 -8.20
N GLU A 187 0.65 7.38 -8.97
CA GLU A 187 0.04 7.28 -10.29
C GLU A 187 -1.49 7.46 -10.19
N GLU A 188 -2.11 6.75 -9.24
CA GLU A 188 -3.56 6.88 -9.05
C GLU A 188 -3.96 8.29 -8.60
N LYS A 189 -3.18 8.90 -7.69
CA LYS A 189 -3.39 10.29 -7.31
C LYS A 189 -3.37 11.25 -8.50
N ASP A 190 -2.36 11.09 -9.38
CA ASP A 190 -2.22 11.96 -10.55
C ASP A 190 -3.39 11.75 -11.52
N LYS A 191 -3.82 10.51 -11.75
CA LYS A 191 -5.02 10.15 -12.52
C LYS A 191 -6.29 10.80 -11.95
N LEU A 192 -6.52 10.68 -10.63
CA LEU A 192 -7.68 11.27 -9.98
C LEU A 192 -7.70 12.81 -10.04
N ILE A 193 -6.53 13.45 -10.09
CA ILE A 193 -6.42 14.91 -10.33
C ILE A 193 -6.80 15.24 -11.77
N GLU A 194 -6.32 14.47 -12.76
CA GLU A 194 -6.65 14.65 -14.17
C GLU A 194 -8.15 14.45 -14.44
N GLU A 195 -8.77 13.48 -13.76
CA GLU A 195 -10.23 13.22 -13.82
C GLU A 195 -11.06 14.26 -13.04
N GLY A 196 -10.44 15.17 -12.30
CA GLY A 196 -11.14 16.17 -11.49
C GLY A 196 -11.82 15.61 -10.23
N LEU A 197 -11.53 14.37 -9.86
CA LEU A 197 -12.05 13.72 -8.66
C LEU A 197 -11.26 14.13 -7.40
N LEU A 198 -9.98 14.44 -7.55
CA LEU A 198 -9.13 14.99 -6.51
C LEU A 198 -8.71 16.41 -6.88
N ILE A 199 -9.29 17.40 -6.21
CA ILE A 199 -9.16 18.81 -6.59
C ILE A 199 -7.94 19.42 -5.89
N LYS A 200 -6.96 19.85 -6.69
CA LYS A 200 -5.75 20.51 -6.18
C LYS A 200 -6.02 21.98 -5.88
N LYS A 201 -5.81 22.39 -4.63
CA LYS A 201 -5.94 23.78 -4.16
C LYS A 201 -4.65 24.26 -3.51
N LYS A 202 -4.43 25.59 -3.51
CA LYS A 202 -3.35 26.22 -2.77
C LYS A 202 -3.86 26.71 -1.42
N ALA A 203 -3.19 26.31 -0.35
CA ALA A 203 -3.40 26.84 0.98
C ALA A 203 -2.17 27.61 1.46
N THR A 204 -2.34 28.39 2.53
CA THR A 204 -1.26 29.23 3.06
C THR A 204 -1.12 28.95 4.57
N PHE A 205 0.11 28.68 4.98
CA PHE A 205 0.49 28.58 6.39
C PHE A 205 1.14 29.88 6.86
N LEU A 206 0.68 30.43 7.98
CA LEU A 206 1.13 31.71 8.53
C LEU A 206 1.10 32.91 7.54
N LYS A 207 0.21 32.85 6.52
CA LYS A 207 0.08 33.83 5.44
C LYS A 207 1.33 33.96 4.54
N ILE A 208 2.37 33.18 4.74
CA ILE A 208 3.66 33.27 4.04
C ILE A 208 3.93 32.02 3.21
N PHE A 209 3.78 30.84 3.79
CA PHE A 209 4.15 29.57 3.16
C PHE A 209 2.96 28.95 2.43
N LYS A 210 3.08 28.82 1.11
CA LYS A 210 2.05 28.19 0.26
C LYS A 210 2.31 26.68 0.17
N TYR A 211 1.27 25.87 0.28
CA TYR A 211 1.33 24.42 0.10
C TYR A 211 0.11 23.91 -0.64
N ASP A 212 0.22 22.69 -1.22
CA ASP A 212 -0.87 22.08 -1.96
C ASP A 212 -1.77 21.29 -1.01
N ILE A 213 -3.08 21.53 -1.12
CA ILE A 213 -4.14 20.71 -0.51
C ILE A 213 -4.88 20.01 -1.64
N TYR A 214 -5.27 18.76 -1.38
CA TYR A 214 -6.06 17.94 -2.29
C TYR A 214 -7.41 17.65 -1.66
N GLU A 215 -8.46 18.25 -2.22
CA GLU A 215 -9.83 18.06 -1.75
C GLU A 215 -10.44 16.85 -2.45
N PHE A 216 -11.02 15.95 -1.66
CA PHE A 216 -11.77 14.81 -2.15
C PHE A 216 -13.14 15.28 -2.67
N SER A 217 -13.48 14.94 -3.92
CA SER A 217 -14.82 15.15 -4.47
C SER A 217 -15.85 14.38 -3.66
N GLN A 218 -17.15 14.70 -3.88
CA GLN A 218 -18.24 13.96 -3.28
C GLN A 218 -18.18 12.47 -3.65
N GLU A 219 -17.86 12.16 -4.90
CA GLU A 219 -17.74 10.80 -5.41
C GLU A 219 -16.65 9.99 -4.68
N LEU A 220 -15.45 10.55 -4.47
CA LEU A 220 -14.40 9.87 -3.70
C LEU A 220 -14.74 9.72 -2.21
N ARG A 221 -15.54 10.62 -1.65
CA ARG A 221 -16.05 10.47 -0.27
C ARG A 221 -17.07 9.34 -0.18
N GLU A 222 -17.94 9.20 -1.16
CA GLU A 222 -18.88 8.09 -1.28
C GLU A 222 -18.14 6.75 -1.46
N ASP A 223 -17.10 6.71 -2.30
CA ASP A 223 -16.21 5.55 -2.40
C ASP A 223 -15.65 5.14 -1.04
N ALA A 224 -15.19 6.09 -0.24
CA ALA A 224 -14.65 5.78 1.09
C ALA A 224 -15.70 5.11 2.00
N VAL A 225 -16.95 5.59 1.96
CA VAL A 225 -18.06 4.98 2.70
C VAL A 225 -18.36 3.58 2.17
N GLN A 226 -18.43 3.42 0.86
CA GLN A 226 -18.68 2.13 0.21
C GLN A 226 -17.58 1.11 0.52
N ILE A 227 -16.31 1.51 0.45
CA ILE A 227 -15.16 0.64 0.78
C ILE A 227 -15.21 0.20 2.24
N ALA A 228 -15.48 1.14 3.16
CA ALA A 228 -15.63 0.83 4.58
C ALA A 228 -16.84 -0.10 4.83
N GLY A 229 -17.95 0.17 4.14
CA GLY A 229 -19.16 -0.63 4.18
C GLY A 229 -18.94 -2.05 3.64
N LEU A 230 -18.21 -2.21 2.52
CA LEU A 230 -17.84 -3.51 1.99
C LEU A 230 -16.94 -4.27 2.97
N LYS A 231 -15.91 -3.61 3.53
CA LYS A 231 -15.04 -4.24 4.54
C LYS A 231 -15.84 -4.77 5.72
N ARG A 232 -16.77 -3.97 6.24
CA ARG A 232 -17.65 -4.37 7.33
C ARG A 232 -18.57 -5.52 6.93
N PHE A 233 -19.22 -5.43 5.77
CA PHE A 233 -20.07 -6.49 5.22
C PHE A 233 -19.32 -7.82 5.13
N LEU A 234 -18.13 -7.83 4.52
CA LEU A 234 -17.33 -9.04 4.36
C LEU A 234 -16.83 -9.62 5.70
N LEU A 235 -16.53 -8.77 6.68
CA LEU A 235 -16.14 -9.22 8.02
C LEU A 235 -17.29 -9.87 8.79
N ASP A 236 -18.51 -9.40 8.56
CA ASP A 236 -19.71 -9.84 9.27
C ASP A 236 -20.56 -10.81 8.44
N TYR A 237 -20.07 -11.29 7.29
CA TYR A 237 -20.83 -12.02 6.29
C TYR A 237 -21.53 -13.27 6.86
N THR A 238 -20.88 -14.02 7.73
CA THR A 238 -21.47 -15.21 8.38
C THR A 238 -22.60 -14.88 9.34
N LEU A 239 -22.65 -13.63 9.84
CA LEU A 239 -23.66 -13.17 10.78
C LEU A 239 -24.92 -12.64 10.08
N ILE A 240 -24.85 -12.41 8.77
CA ILE A 240 -25.95 -11.88 7.98
C ILE A 240 -26.95 -12.98 7.67
N LYS A 241 -28.19 -12.79 8.08
CA LYS A 241 -29.26 -13.80 7.90
C LYS A 241 -29.81 -13.83 6.48
N GLU A 242 -29.92 -12.64 5.85
CA GLU A 242 -30.44 -12.49 4.50
C GLU A 242 -29.27 -12.25 3.54
N ARG A 243 -29.04 -13.21 2.65
CA ARG A 243 -28.00 -13.18 1.62
C ARG A 243 -28.66 -13.19 0.25
N GLU A 244 -28.14 -12.37 -0.64
CA GLU A 244 -28.67 -12.25 -1.99
C GLU A 244 -27.88 -13.13 -2.96
N ALA A 245 -28.54 -13.65 -4.00
CA ALA A 245 -27.90 -14.48 -5.02
C ALA A 245 -26.74 -13.74 -5.75
N ILE A 246 -26.82 -12.41 -5.84
CA ILE A 246 -25.77 -11.58 -6.47
C ILE A 246 -24.44 -11.67 -5.72
N GLU A 247 -24.45 -11.87 -4.40
CA GLU A 247 -23.25 -11.97 -3.56
C GLU A 247 -22.41 -13.20 -3.93
N VAL A 248 -23.08 -14.26 -4.38
CA VAL A 248 -22.44 -15.49 -4.86
C VAL A 248 -21.66 -15.23 -6.14
N HIS A 249 -22.18 -14.43 -7.06
CA HIS A 249 -21.52 -14.09 -8.31
C HIS A 249 -20.36 -13.10 -8.13
N LEU A 250 -20.32 -12.37 -7.01
CA LEU A 250 -19.25 -11.41 -6.70
C LEU A 250 -18.11 -12.03 -5.87
N PHE A 251 -18.15 -13.33 -5.61
CA PHE A 251 -17.18 -13.99 -4.72
C PHE A 251 -15.72 -13.71 -5.11
N GLU A 252 -15.40 -13.80 -6.38
CA GLU A 252 -14.02 -13.60 -6.86
C GLU A 252 -13.58 -12.15 -6.70
N GLU A 253 -14.47 -11.19 -7.02
CA GLU A 253 -14.23 -9.76 -6.77
C GLU A 253 -14.11 -9.48 -5.28
N TYR A 254 -14.95 -10.07 -4.45
CA TYR A 254 -14.87 -9.94 -3.00
C TYR A 254 -13.51 -10.40 -2.47
N LEU A 255 -12.95 -11.50 -2.99
CA LEU A 255 -11.62 -11.97 -2.58
C LEU A 255 -10.51 -10.99 -2.99
N ILE A 256 -10.58 -10.43 -4.20
CA ILE A 256 -9.60 -9.44 -4.67
C ILE A 256 -9.62 -8.20 -3.77
N PHE A 257 -10.81 -7.64 -3.52
CA PHE A 257 -10.95 -6.47 -2.63
C PHE A 257 -10.64 -6.82 -1.16
N ALA A 258 -11.03 -7.99 -0.70
CA ALA A 258 -10.69 -8.47 0.64
C ALA A 258 -9.16 -8.61 0.82
N GLN A 259 -8.43 -9.02 -0.22
CA GLN A 259 -6.97 -9.07 -0.20
C GLN A 259 -6.38 -7.67 -0.09
N MET A 260 -6.83 -6.72 -0.91
CA MET A 260 -6.42 -5.31 -0.80
C MET A 260 -6.69 -4.76 0.62
N LEU A 261 -7.81 -5.12 1.24
CA LEU A 261 -8.22 -4.67 2.57
C LEU A 261 -7.55 -5.45 3.73
N GLY A 262 -6.75 -6.49 3.43
CA GLY A 262 -6.06 -7.32 4.41
C GLY A 262 -6.96 -8.26 5.20
N ILE A 263 -8.09 -8.70 4.63
CA ILE A 263 -9.09 -9.57 5.27
C ILE A 263 -9.42 -10.83 4.44
N ALA A 264 -8.72 -11.08 3.33
CA ALA A 264 -9.04 -12.16 2.39
C ALA A 264 -9.17 -13.54 3.04
N LYS A 265 -8.30 -13.88 3.98
CA LYS A 265 -8.36 -15.18 4.66
C LYS A 265 -9.67 -15.41 5.40
N LYS A 266 -10.15 -14.40 6.14
CA LYS A 266 -11.41 -14.50 6.86
C LYS A 266 -12.57 -14.67 5.88
N VAL A 267 -12.57 -13.90 4.80
CA VAL A 267 -13.58 -13.96 3.75
C VAL A 267 -13.60 -15.32 3.07
N ALA A 268 -12.43 -15.81 2.61
CA ALA A 268 -12.31 -17.11 1.97
C ALA A 268 -12.83 -18.25 2.88
N LYS A 269 -12.47 -18.22 4.17
CA LYS A 269 -12.96 -19.19 5.15
C LYS A 269 -14.49 -19.14 5.29
N GLN A 270 -15.05 -17.93 5.42
CA GLN A 270 -16.51 -17.76 5.54
C GLN A 270 -17.27 -18.28 4.33
N PHE A 271 -16.77 -18.04 3.11
CA PHE A 271 -17.39 -18.53 1.89
C PHE A 271 -17.25 -20.05 1.74
N SER A 272 -16.11 -20.65 2.10
CA SER A 272 -15.95 -22.11 2.06
C SER A 272 -16.87 -22.85 3.03
N GLU A 273 -17.19 -22.23 4.18
CA GLU A 273 -18.13 -22.79 5.15
C GLU A 273 -19.59 -22.69 4.69
N LEU A 274 -19.95 -21.63 3.97
CA LEU A 274 -21.33 -21.35 3.56
C LEU A 274 -21.67 -21.86 2.15
N TYR A 275 -20.72 -21.84 1.26
CA TYR A 275 -20.89 -22.15 -0.17
C TYR A 275 -19.71 -22.98 -0.70
N PRO A 276 -19.50 -24.23 -0.21
CA PRO A 276 -18.39 -25.06 -0.65
C PRO A 276 -18.39 -25.26 -2.17
N ASP A 277 -19.54 -25.57 -2.76
CA ASP A 277 -19.68 -25.79 -4.21
C ASP A 277 -19.31 -24.55 -5.05
N LEU A 278 -19.60 -23.34 -4.56
CA LEU A 278 -19.22 -22.11 -5.22
C LEU A 278 -17.71 -21.93 -5.21
N VAL A 279 -17.10 -22.15 -4.06
CA VAL A 279 -15.65 -22.08 -3.92
C VAL A 279 -15.00 -23.09 -4.86
N GLU A 280 -15.56 -24.32 -4.96
CA GLU A 280 -15.09 -25.37 -5.88
C GLU A 280 -15.17 -25.00 -7.36
N GLN A 281 -16.14 -24.21 -7.75
CA GLN A 281 -16.32 -23.78 -9.14
C GLN A 281 -15.56 -22.50 -9.50
N SER A 282 -15.01 -21.79 -8.52
CA SER A 282 -14.28 -20.54 -8.75
C SER A 282 -12.89 -20.78 -9.35
N CYS A 283 -12.35 -19.79 -10.05
CA CYS A 283 -10.98 -19.83 -10.56
C CYS A 283 -9.92 -19.91 -9.47
N PHE A 284 -10.31 -19.61 -8.21
CA PHE A 284 -9.43 -19.69 -7.03
C PHE A 284 -9.43 -21.08 -6.39
N TYR A 285 -10.29 -21.98 -6.85
CA TYR A 285 -10.48 -23.32 -6.23
C TYR A 285 -9.58 -24.42 -6.77
N SER A 286 -8.66 -24.18 -7.68
CA SER A 286 -7.59 -25.17 -7.63
C SER A 286 -7.07 -25.13 -6.19
N TYR A 287 -7.00 -26.29 -5.52
CA TYR A 287 -6.46 -26.46 -4.14
C TYR A 287 -5.24 -25.58 -3.94
N ASP A 288 -4.46 -25.44 -4.95
CA ASP A 288 -3.26 -24.65 -5.08
C ASP A 288 -3.52 -23.13 -5.03
N ASN A 289 -4.52 -22.62 -5.73
CA ASN A 289 -4.89 -21.20 -5.72
C ASN A 289 -5.47 -20.79 -4.37
N PHE A 290 -6.32 -21.64 -3.77
CA PHE A 290 -6.91 -21.35 -2.47
C PHE A 290 -5.86 -21.37 -1.35
N TYR A 291 -4.91 -22.31 -1.39
CA TYR A 291 -3.78 -22.33 -0.47
C TYR A 291 -2.89 -21.11 -0.63
N PHE A 292 -2.66 -20.66 -1.86
CA PHE A 292 -1.92 -19.45 -2.17
C PHE A 292 -2.58 -18.20 -1.57
N VAL A 293 -3.89 -18.01 -1.77
CA VAL A 293 -4.66 -16.93 -1.14
C VAL A 293 -4.50 -16.94 0.36
N ASN A 294 -4.57 -18.13 0.99
CA ASN A 294 -4.41 -18.27 2.42
C ASN A 294 -2.96 -18.05 2.91
N ALA A 295 -1.95 -18.46 2.15
CA ALA A 295 -0.55 -18.34 2.53
C ALA A 295 -0.03 -16.90 2.37
N TYR A 296 -0.43 -16.19 1.31
CA TYR A 296 0.01 -14.80 1.04
C TYR A 296 -0.72 -13.74 1.85
N ALA A 297 -1.90 -14.03 2.38
CA ALA A 297 -2.58 -13.14 3.31
C ALA A 297 -1.89 -13.03 4.69
N TYR A 298 -0.79 -13.78 4.93
CA TYR A 298 -0.12 -13.87 6.24
C TYR A 298 1.34 -13.41 6.27
N ASN A 299 1.96 -13.09 5.13
CA ASN A 299 3.30 -12.55 5.07
C ASN A 299 3.24 -11.10 4.59
#